data_df11710a12387f047bfa9f857290155c
#
_entry.id   df11710a12387f047bfa9f857290155c
#
_cell.length_a   1.000
_cell.length_b   1.000
_cell.length_c   1.000
_cell.angle_alpha   90.00
_cell.angle_beta   90.00
_cell.angle_gamma   90.00
#
_symmetry.space_group_name_H-M   'P 1'
#
loop_
_entity.id
_entity.type
_entity.pdbx_description
1 polymer ?
#
loop_
_entity_poly.entity_id
_entity_poly.type
_entity_poly.pdbx_seq_one_letter_code
_entity_poly.pdbx_strand_id
1 'polypeptide(L)'
;MLTPIRPGAAPTLEEIPFRAADGLRLGLRRVVAAEADRPAVLLVHGHGVSSEMFLAPEIRTVVDALLDAGYQPWLLDWRGSSRLPYNAAGPRFSFDDVALYDLPGAVEEIRLRIGDRPLFVVAHCVGALALSMSMAAGLLPGLAGVVAQGVFLTPKVSSAVRMRVLVGGELLGSRVHHLESDFRRVGLWSRKTLLYALLTRKGECTDPTCRMVHGSWGMGAQLFVHDHLDPRTHDRLAELFGPIPVHVLPQLRRMELAHAVQRWNDNDDRYRVLPENALDHADRIDCPVLLLSGSRNEVWLDSNKLCHDVLTTRHPGLDVRYIEIPSYGHLDTFLGRGAALDVYGHILEFLDGCAPSAAGRGTA
;
A
#
# COMPACT_ATOMS: atom_id res chain seq x y z
N MET A 1 -30.67 -12.40 -8.64
CA MET A 1 -30.14 -11.89 -9.92
C MET A 1 -29.48 -10.55 -9.59
N LEU A 2 -28.15 -10.50 -9.48
CA LEU A 2 -27.42 -9.25 -9.27
C LEU A 2 -27.36 -8.51 -10.61
N THR A 3 -27.89 -7.31 -10.64
CA THR A 3 -27.85 -6.42 -11.81
C THR A 3 -26.39 -6.18 -12.21
N PRO A 4 -26.02 -6.33 -13.50
CA PRO A 4 -24.65 -6.03 -13.92
C PRO A 4 -24.39 -4.55 -13.66
N ILE A 5 -23.38 -4.28 -12.81
CA ILE A 5 -22.98 -2.93 -12.42
C ILE A 5 -22.36 -2.28 -13.65
N ARG A 6 -23.00 -1.25 -14.18
CA ARG A 6 -22.36 -0.35 -15.14
C ARG A 6 -21.17 0.30 -14.42
N PRO A 7 -19.99 0.40 -15.04
CA PRO A 7 -18.94 1.26 -14.52
C PRO A 7 -19.53 2.64 -14.34
N GLY A 8 -19.54 3.15 -13.10
CA GLY A 8 -20.03 4.50 -12.81
C GLY A 8 -19.16 5.56 -13.49
N ALA A 9 -19.67 6.78 -13.61
CA ALA A 9 -18.83 7.92 -13.96
C ALA A 9 -17.69 7.99 -12.95
N ALA A 10 -16.46 8.30 -13.41
CA ALA A 10 -15.31 8.46 -12.52
C ALA A 10 -15.66 9.42 -11.38
N PRO A 11 -15.29 9.11 -10.13
CA PRO A 11 -15.62 9.97 -9.00
C PRO A 11 -14.97 11.34 -9.18
N THR A 12 -15.69 12.39 -8.80
CA THR A 12 -15.11 13.74 -8.76
C THR A 12 -14.09 13.80 -7.62
N LEU A 13 -12.87 14.21 -7.95
CA LEU A 13 -11.76 14.29 -7.01
C LEU A 13 -11.37 15.75 -6.76
N GLU A 14 -11.18 16.11 -5.51
CA GLU A 14 -10.56 17.35 -5.09
C GLU A 14 -9.09 17.10 -4.77
N GLU A 15 -8.19 17.77 -5.48
CA GLU A 15 -6.75 17.72 -5.24
C GLU A 15 -6.39 18.64 -4.07
N ILE A 16 -5.72 18.09 -3.06
CA ILE A 16 -5.32 18.79 -1.84
C ILE A 16 -3.82 18.61 -1.65
N PRO A 17 -3.00 19.49 -2.23
CA PRO A 17 -1.56 19.45 -1.99
C PRO A 17 -1.24 19.89 -0.56
N PHE A 18 -0.34 19.17 0.10
CA PHE A 18 0.15 19.52 1.42
C PHE A 18 1.68 19.39 1.50
N ARG A 19 2.28 19.87 2.59
CA ARG A 19 3.70 19.70 2.86
C ARG A 19 3.88 18.80 4.09
N ALA A 20 4.68 17.76 3.93
CA ALA A 20 5.16 16.96 5.04
C ALA A 20 6.08 17.82 5.94
N ALA A 21 6.32 17.39 7.18
CA ALA A 21 7.10 18.16 8.15
C ALA A 21 8.57 18.39 7.74
N ASP A 22 9.10 17.57 6.83
CA ASP A 22 10.43 17.77 6.21
C ASP A 22 10.40 18.75 5.02
N GLY A 23 9.23 19.35 4.73
CA GLY A 23 9.02 20.33 3.68
C GLY A 23 8.68 19.76 2.30
N LEU A 24 8.69 18.43 2.13
CA LEU A 24 8.36 17.79 0.86
C LEU A 24 6.89 18.02 0.50
N ARG A 25 6.62 18.38 -0.75
CA ARG A 25 5.25 18.53 -1.26
C ARG A 25 4.67 17.18 -1.64
N LEU A 26 3.52 16.86 -1.08
CA LEU A 26 2.78 15.62 -1.30
C LEU A 26 1.36 15.92 -1.79
N GLY A 27 0.62 14.87 -2.18
CA GLY A 27 -0.74 14.97 -2.66
C GLY A 27 -1.73 14.16 -1.83
N LEU A 28 -2.82 14.79 -1.42
CA LEU A 28 -4.04 14.11 -1.01
C LEU A 28 -5.10 14.36 -2.06
N ARG A 29 -5.97 13.39 -2.27
CA ARG A 29 -7.18 13.52 -3.08
C ARG A 29 -8.38 13.12 -2.25
N ARG A 30 -9.38 13.97 -2.20
CA ARG A 30 -10.65 13.67 -1.56
C ARG A 30 -11.68 13.35 -2.63
N VAL A 31 -12.42 12.26 -2.46
CA VAL A 31 -13.59 12.02 -3.29
C VAL A 31 -14.70 12.95 -2.84
N VAL A 32 -15.24 13.74 -3.76
CA VAL A 32 -16.33 14.66 -3.45
C VAL A 32 -17.62 13.85 -3.32
N ALA A 33 -18.08 13.68 -2.08
CA ALA A 33 -19.35 13.03 -1.76
C ALA A 33 -20.42 14.08 -1.43
N ALA A 34 -21.69 13.75 -1.68
CA ALA A 34 -22.82 14.65 -1.44
C ALA A 34 -23.04 14.95 0.06
N GLU A 35 -22.61 14.08 0.95
CA GLU A 35 -22.80 14.20 2.41
C GLU A 35 -21.48 14.52 3.11
N ALA A 36 -21.48 15.59 3.90
CA ALA A 36 -20.27 16.11 4.55
C ALA A 36 -19.82 15.31 5.80
N ASP A 37 -20.74 14.62 6.48
CA ASP A 37 -20.50 14.04 7.83
C ASP A 37 -20.14 12.55 7.84
N ARG A 38 -19.68 12.02 6.73
CA ARG A 38 -19.30 10.61 6.63
C ARG A 38 -17.98 10.32 7.35
N PRO A 39 -17.80 9.12 7.95
CA PRO A 39 -16.50 8.65 8.40
C PRO A 39 -15.50 8.62 7.25
N ALA A 40 -14.27 9.01 7.50
CA ALA A 40 -13.23 9.07 6.47
C ALA A 40 -12.40 7.79 6.40
N VAL A 41 -11.99 7.40 5.19
CA VAL A 41 -11.08 6.27 4.94
C VAL A 41 -9.91 6.74 4.09
N LEU A 42 -8.70 6.73 4.67
CA LEU A 42 -7.47 7.02 3.95
C LEU A 42 -6.97 5.77 3.23
N LEU A 43 -6.84 5.84 1.92
CA LEU A 43 -6.27 4.79 1.08
C LEU A 43 -4.78 5.08 0.82
N VAL A 44 -3.90 4.15 1.20
CA VAL A 44 -2.44 4.27 1.08
C VAL A 44 -1.92 3.20 0.14
N HIS A 45 -1.38 3.62 -1.01
CA HIS A 45 -0.87 2.72 -2.04
C HIS A 45 0.49 2.11 -1.69
N GLY A 46 0.87 1.06 -2.43
CA GLY A 46 2.15 0.38 -2.32
C GLY A 46 3.29 1.09 -3.06
N HIS A 47 4.44 0.39 -3.17
CA HIS A 47 5.61 0.90 -3.85
C HIS A 47 5.49 0.79 -5.38
N GLY A 48 5.98 1.80 -6.11
CA GLY A 48 6.01 1.81 -7.57
C GLY A 48 4.65 1.99 -8.26
N VAL A 49 3.62 2.33 -7.51
CA VAL A 49 2.28 2.68 -8.00
C VAL A 49 1.87 4.05 -7.45
N SER A 50 0.62 4.41 -7.63
CA SER A 50 0.02 5.63 -7.08
C SER A 50 -1.39 5.36 -6.57
N SER A 51 -2.04 6.39 -6.06
CA SER A 51 -3.44 6.34 -5.68
C SER A 51 -4.40 5.95 -6.84
N GLU A 52 -3.94 6.01 -8.11
CA GLU A 52 -4.69 5.53 -9.28
C GLU A 52 -5.04 4.04 -9.21
N MET A 53 -4.28 3.23 -8.46
CA MET A 53 -4.60 1.81 -8.28
C MET A 53 -5.98 1.57 -7.64
N PHE A 54 -6.50 2.54 -6.90
CA PHE A 54 -7.81 2.47 -6.25
C PHE A 54 -8.95 3.05 -7.10
N LEU A 55 -8.64 3.52 -8.32
CA LEU A 55 -9.54 4.27 -9.20
C LEU A 55 -9.65 3.66 -10.60
N ALA A 56 -9.32 2.37 -10.77
CA ALA A 56 -9.37 1.70 -12.08
C ALA A 56 -10.81 1.73 -12.67
N PRO A 57 -11.04 2.48 -13.76
CA PRO A 57 -12.41 2.74 -14.27
C PRO A 57 -13.04 1.52 -14.94
N GLU A 58 -12.27 0.46 -15.17
CA GLU A 58 -12.72 -0.76 -15.83
C GLU A 58 -13.46 -1.71 -14.89
N ILE A 59 -13.29 -1.53 -13.58
CA ILE A 59 -13.83 -2.40 -12.53
C ILE A 59 -14.58 -1.56 -11.49
N ARG A 60 -15.41 -2.23 -10.67
CA ARG A 60 -15.90 -1.62 -9.43
C ARG A 60 -14.76 -1.59 -8.41
N THR A 61 -14.38 -0.40 -8.00
CA THR A 61 -13.21 -0.15 -7.14
C THR A 61 -13.57 -0.19 -5.65
N VAL A 62 -12.55 -0.24 -4.79
CA VAL A 62 -12.73 -0.06 -3.35
C VAL A 62 -13.27 1.34 -3.01
N VAL A 63 -12.96 2.35 -3.82
CA VAL A 63 -13.52 3.71 -3.69
C VAL A 63 -15.03 3.69 -3.89
N ASP A 64 -15.51 3.01 -4.93
CA ASP A 64 -16.96 2.87 -5.18
C ASP A 64 -17.66 2.14 -4.03
N ALA A 65 -17.06 1.06 -3.54
CA ALA A 65 -17.61 0.29 -2.43
C ALA A 65 -17.69 1.11 -1.12
N LEU A 66 -16.66 1.90 -0.82
CA LEU A 66 -16.65 2.79 0.34
C LEU A 66 -17.70 3.90 0.24
N LEU A 67 -17.86 4.51 -0.95
CA LEU A 67 -18.89 5.54 -1.19
C LEU A 67 -20.30 4.98 -1.00
N ASP A 68 -20.57 3.82 -1.57
CA ASP A 68 -21.88 3.16 -1.45
C ASP A 68 -22.19 2.76 0.00
N ALA A 69 -21.18 2.41 0.77
CA ALA A 69 -21.30 2.10 2.20
C ALA A 69 -21.33 3.34 3.11
N GLY A 70 -21.31 4.54 2.56
CA GLY A 70 -21.43 5.77 3.35
C GLY A 70 -20.13 6.29 3.94
N TYR A 71 -18.97 5.85 3.44
CA TYR A 71 -17.67 6.39 3.81
C TYR A 71 -17.23 7.50 2.85
N GLN A 72 -16.28 8.33 3.30
CA GLN A 72 -15.61 9.34 2.48
C GLN A 72 -14.17 8.90 2.19
N PRO A 73 -13.86 8.43 0.96
CA PRO A 73 -12.51 8.05 0.61
C PRO A 73 -11.59 9.26 0.45
N TRP A 74 -10.38 9.10 1.00
CA TRP A 74 -9.22 9.96 0.81
C TRP A 74 -8.08 9.12 0.23
N LEU A 75 -7.34 9.63 -0.70
CA LEU A 75 -6.26 8.92 -1.38
C LEU A 75 -4.95 9.67 -1.18
N LEU A 76 -3.96 9.01 -0.61
CA LEU A 76 -2.63 9.59 -0.43
C LEU A 76 -1.72 9.21 -1.59
N ASP A 77 -1.09 10.23 -2.17
CA ASP A 77 0.10 10.09 -2.99
C ASP A 77 1.30 10.48 -2.12
N TRP A 78 1.90 9.47 -1.44
CA TRP A 78 3.09 9.67 -0.63
C TRP A 78 4.35 9.84 -1.50
N ARG A 79 5.51 10.19 -0.93
CA ARG A 79 6.75 10.53 -1.67
C ARG A 79 7.19 9.53 -2.72
N GLY A 80 6.82 8.26 -2.61
CA GLY A 80 7.10 7.20 -3.59
C GLY A 80 6.04 7.04 -4.68
N SER A 81 5.05 7.91 -4.75
CA SER A 81 3.97 7.84 -5.75
C SER A 81 4.47 8.16 -7.16
N SER A 82 4.02 7.36 -8.14
CA SER A 82 4.28 7.63 -9.55
C SER A 82 3.59 8.90 -10.08
N ARG A 83 2.62 9.45 -9.36
CA ARG A 83 1.99 10.75 -9.67
C ARG A 83 2.83 11.96 -9.27
N LEU A 84 3.89 11.75 -8.50
CA LEU A 84 4.78 12.81 -8.02
C LEU A 84 6.14 12.73 -8.75
N PRO A 85 6.21 13.14 -10.04
CA PRO A 85 7.39 12.90 -10.89
C PRO A 85 8.65 13.60 -10.39
N TYR A 86 8.52 14.67 -9.58
CA TYR A 86 9.65 15.34 -8.95
C TYR A 86 10.35 14.44 -7.91
N ASN A 87 9.66 13.41 -7.38
CA ASN A 87 10.26 12.48 -6.44
C ASN A 87 11.21 11.49 -7.13
N ALA A 88 11.01 11.20 -8.41
CA ALA A 88 11.94 10.39 -9.19
C ALA A 88 13.30 11.07 -9.39
N ALA A 89 13.32 12.41 -9.44
CA ALA A 89 14.53 13.23 -9.55
C ALA A 89 14.97 13.84 -8.20
N GLY A 90 14.20 13.62 -7.15
CA GLY A 90 14.39 14.20 -5.81
C GLY A 90 15.44 13.49 -4.97
N PRO A 91 15.64 13.93 -3.72
CA PRO A 91 16.54 13.30 -2.78
C PRO A 91 16.12 11.86 -2.52
N ARG A 92 17.09 10.99 -2.22
CA ARG A 92 16.84 9.62 -1.80
C ARG A 92 16.02 9.64 -0.50
N PHE A 93 15.04 8.77 -0.40
CA PHE A 93 14.22 8.60 0.79
C PHE A 93 14.30 7.15 1.30
N SER A 94 13.86 6.95 2.52
CA SER A 94 13.63 5.65 3.16
C SER A 94 12.16 5.50 3.54
N PHE A 95 11.75 4.31 3.96
CA PHE A 95 10.40 4.14 4.53
C PHE A 95 10.26 4.80 5.90
N ASP A 96 11.39 5.13 6.55
CA ASP A 96 11.39 5.97 7.75
C ASP A 96 10.82 7.36 7.46
N ASP A 97 11.16 7.93 6.29
CA ASP A 97 10.62 9.25 5.89
C ASP A 97 9.13 9.19 5.65
N VAL A 98 8.63 8.10 5.05
CA VAL A 98 7.19 7.88 4.83
C VAL A 98 6.47 7.75 6.17
N ALA A 99 7.05 6.97 7.09
CA ALA A 99 6.48 6.72 8.40
C ALA A 99 6.50 7.96 9.30
N LEU A 100 7.57 8.76 9.23
CA LEU A 100 7.78 9.90 10.13
C LEU A 100 7.09 11.17 9.62
N TYR A 101 7.01 11.36 8.31
CA TYR A 101 6.58 12.63 7.74
C TYR A 101 5.33 12.53 6.87
N ASP A 102 5.27 11.56 5.94
CA ASP A 102 4.19 11.52 4.94
C ASP A 102 2.85 11.10 5.55
N LEU A 103 2.86 10.00 6.31
CA LEU A 103 1.64 9.45 6.91
C LEU A 103 1.09 10.36 8.02
N PRO A 104 1.92 10.84 8.98
CA PRO A 104 1.43 11.80 9.99
C PRO A 104 0.92 13.08 9.36
N GLY A 105 1.64 13.65 8.38
CA GLY A 105 1.20 14.87 7.70
C GLY A 105 -0.11 14.69 6.93
N ALA A 106 -0.32 13.53 6.30
CA ALA A 106 -1.58 13.22 5.63
C ALA A 106 -2.75 13.09 6.62
N VAL A 107 -2.53 12.41 7.74
CA VAL A 107 -3.54 12.25 8.79
C VAL A 107 -3.90 13.59 9.41
N GLU A 108 -2.91 14.44 9.71
CA GLU A 108 -3.10 15.80 10.22
C GLU A 108 -3.93 16.63 9.24
N GLU A 109 -3.58 16.62 7.95
CA GLU A 109 -4.28 17.36 6.91
C GLU A 109 -5.74 16.92 6.74
N ILE A 110 -6.00 15.61 6.89
CA ILE A 110 -7.36 15.07 6.90
C ILE A 110 -8.11 15.55 8.17
N ARG A 111 -7.49 15.41 9.35
CA ARG A 111 -8.09 15.81 10.64
C ARG A 111 -8.52 17.26 10.66
N LEU A 112 -7.73 18.18 10.08
CA LEU A 112 -8.10 19.60 9.95
C LEU A 112 -9.43 19.80 9.21
N ARG A 113 -9.84 18.86 8.34
CA ARG A 113 -11.08 18.95 7.54
C ARG A 113 -12.24 18.14 8.10
N ILE A 114 -11.93 17.02 8.74
CA ILE A 114 -12.97 16.13 9.25
C ILE A 114 -13.26 16.34 10.74
N GLY A 115 -12.36 17.01 11.50
CA GLY A 115 -12.48 17.11 12.94
C GLY A 115 -12.44 15.74 13.63
N ASP A 116 -13.34 15.52 14.59
CA ASP A 116 -13.41 14.31 15.42
C ASP A 116 -14.13 13.12 14.75
N ARG A 117 -14.50 13.24 13.46
CA ARG A 117 -15.11 12.13 12.73
C ARG A 117 -14.19 10.92 12.69
N PRO A 118 -14.72 9.69 12.71
CA PRO A 118 -13.89 8.49 12.59
C PRO A 118 -13.01 8.52 11.34
N LEU A 119 -11.71 8.24 11.53
CA LEU A 119 -10.75 8.11 10.46
C LEU A 119 -10.18 6.70 10.46
N PHE A 120 -10.39 5.99 9.37
CA PHE A 120 -9.84 4.69 9.09
C PHE A 120 -8.70 4.77 8.08
N VAL A 121 -7.85 3.74 8.04
CA VAL A 121 -6.80 3.61 7.02
C VAL A 121 -6.88 2.24 6.37
N VAL A 122 -6.87 2.20 5.04
CA VAL A 122 -6.69 0.98 4.25
C VAL A 122 -5.38 1.12 3.49
N ALA A 123 -4.38 0.34 3.87
CA ALA A 123 -3.04 0.44 3.31
C ALA A 123 -2.63 -0.84 2.60
N HIS A 124 -1.94 -0.68 1.47
CA HIS A 124 -1.47 -1.76 0.62
C HIS A 124 0.05 -1.86 0.63
N CYS A 125 0.57 -3.10 0.73
CA CYS A 125 1.98 -3.40 0.50
C CYS A 125 2.93 -2.57 1.39
N VAL A 126 3.92 -1.93 0.80
CA VAL A 126 4.90 -1.08 1.51
C VAL A 126 4.24 0.12 2.19
N GLY A 127 3.09 0.60 1.70
CA GLY A 127 2.29 1.60 2.40
C GLY A 127 1.82 1.11 3.77
N ALA A 128 1.40 -0.16 3.85
CA ALA A 128 1.01 -0.78 5.12
C ALA A 128 2.22 -1.05 6.03
N LEU A 129 3.38 -1.36 5.45
CA LEU A 129 4.63 -1.50 6.20
C LEU A 129 5.06 -0.17 6.83
N ALA A 130 5.06 0.94 6.07
CA ALA A 130 5.36 2.26 6.62
C ALA A 130 4.32 2.72 7.65
N LEU A 131 3.04 2.40 7.42
CA LEU A 131 1.96 2.65 8.37
C LEU A 131 2.21 1.94 9.70
N SER A 132 2.60 0.67 9.68
CA SER A 132 2.90 -0.11 10.89
C SER A 132 4.04 0.52 11.71
N MET A 133 5.04 1.08 11.03
CA MET A 133 6.15 1.80 11.69
C MET A 133 5.65 3.10 12.35
N SER A 134 4.83 3.89 11.68
CA SER A 134 4.21 5.10 12.26
C SER A 134 3.36 4.78 13.48
N MET A 135 2.56 3.71 13.42
CA MET A 135 1.69 3.29 14.53
C MET A 135 2.52 2.82 15.73
N ALA A 136 3.53 1.98 15.51
CA ALA A 136 4.43 1.52 16.56
C ALA A 136 5.27 2.66 17.18
N ALA A 137 5.43 3.78 16.46
CA ALA A 137 6.03 4.99 17.00
C ALA A 137 5.02 5.88 17.77
N GLY A 138 3.72 5.57 17.74
CA GLY A 138 2.66 6.39 18.35
C GLY A 138 2.39 7.70 17.60
N LEU A 139 2.72 7.76 16.29
CA LEU A 139 2.59 8.98 15.49
C LEU A 139 1.19 9.16 14.86
N LEU A 140 0.33 8.16 14.98
CA LEU A 140 -1.01 8.14 14.38
C LEU A 140 -2.10 7.82 15.43
N PRO A 141 -2.23 8.63 16.49
CA PRO A 141 -3.21 8.36 17.53
C PRO A 141 -4.64 8.55 17.04
N GLY A 142 -5.57 7.80 17.64
CA GLY A 142 -7.01 8.00 17.44
C GLY A 142 -7.52 7.59 16.07
N LEU A 143 -6.86 6.67 15.38
CA LEU A 143 -7.44 5.99 14.22
C LEU A 143 -8.57 5.08 14.70
N ALA A 144 -9.67 5.02 13.93
CA ALA A 144 -10.82 4.19 14.27
C ALA A 144 -10.60 2.71 13.94
N GLY A 145 -9.70 2.42 13.01
CA GLY A 145 -9.30 1.08 12.62
C GLY A 145 -8.41 1.09 11.38
N VAL A 146 -7.66 0.01 11.18
CA VAL A 146 -6.68 -0.13 10.10
C VAL A 146 -6.88 -1.44 9.36
N VAL A 147 -6.86 -1.40 8.04
CA VAL A 147 -6.76 -2.58 7.17
C VAL A 147 -5.36 -2.56 6.52
N ALA A 148 -4.56 -3.58 6.81
CA ALA A 148 -3.22 -3.75 6.25
C ALA A 148 -3.21 -4.93 5.27
N GLN A 149 -3.13 -4.64 3.97
CA GLN A 149 -3.13 -5.67 2.94
C GLN A 149 -1.71 -6.03 2.51
N GLY A 150 -1.41 -7.31 2.55
CA GLY A 150 -0.19 -7.94 2.05
C GLY A 150 0.91 -8.08 3.09
N VAL A 151 1.25 -7.04 3.82
CA VAL A 151 2.30 -7.02 4.86
C VAL A 151 1.94 -6.02 5.95
N PHE A 152 2.43 -6.25 7.16
CA PHE A 152 2.35 -5.29 8.27
C PHE A 152 3.68 -5.27 9.05
N LEU A 153 3.74 -5.80 10.28
CA LEU A 153 4.95 -5.73 11.13
C LEU A 153 5.99 -6.84 10.87
N THR A 154 5.62 -7.92 10.19
CA THR A 154 6.49 -9.09 9.99
C THR A 154 6.70 -9.39 8.50
N PRO A 155 7.56 -8.64 7.80
CA PRO A 155 7.85 -8.85 6.39
C PRO A 155 8.51 -10.22 6.16
N LYS A 156 7.97 -10.99 5.19
CA LYS A 156 8.48 -12.29 4.77
C LYS A 156 8.32 -12.43 3.27
N VAL A 157 9.39 -12.71 2.57
CA VAL A 157 9.40 -12.87 1.12
C VAL A 157 9.94 -14.25 0.72
N SER A 158 9.70 -14.66 -0.53
CA SER A 158 10.23 -15.92 -1.05
C SER A 158 11.75 -15.88 -1.20
N SER A 159 12.39 -17.05 -1.18
CA SER A 159 13.83 -17.18 -1.39
C SER A 159 14.29 -16.58 -2.74
N ALA A 160 13.44 -16.66 -3.78
CA ALA A 160 13.71 -16.08 -5.08
C ALA A 160 13.69 -14.53 -5.03
N VAL A 161 12.72 -13.94 -4.35
CA VAL A 161 12.65 -12.49 -4.10
C VAL A 161 13.84 -12.05 -3.27
N ARG A 162 14.14 -12.75 -2.17
CA ARG A 162 15.30 -12.49 -1.30
C ARG A 162 16.60 -12.43 -2.08
N MET A 163 16.86 -13.44 -2.95
CA MET A 163 18.07 -13.48 -3.76
C MET A 163 18.15 -12.29 -4.72
N ARG A 164 17.04 -11.88 -5.33
CA ARG A 164 17.02 -10.75 -6.27
C ARG A 164 17.18 -9.40 -5.56
N VAL A 165 16.60 -9.23 -4.39
CA VAL A 165 16.80 -8.04 -3.55
C VAL A 165 18.27 -7.94 -3.10
N LEU A 166 18.89 -9.06 -2.74
CA LEU A 166 20.32 -9.16 -2.40
C LEU A 166 21.20 -8.67 -3.55
N VAL A 167 21.05 -9.29 -4.71
CA VAL A 167 21.87 -8.99 -5.89
C VAL A 167 21.55 -7.62 -6.47
N GLY A 168 20.26 -7.24 -6.50
CA GLY A 168 19.80 -5.97 -7.05
C GLY A 168 20.26 -4.76 -6.23
N GLY A 169 20.18 -4.85 -4.90
CA GLY A 169 20.55 -3.74 -4.00
C GLY A 169 22.05 -3.41 -4.05
N GLU A 170 22.92 -4.42 -4.08
CA GLU A 170 24.36 -4.23 -4.04
C GLU A 170 24.98 -3.95 -5.42
N LEU A 171 24.57 -4.70 -6.47
CA LEU A 171 25.16 -4.57 -7.80
C LEU A 171 24.55 -3.45 -8.64
N LEU A 172 23.26 -3.13 -8.44
CA LEU A 172 22.53 -2.15 -9.24
C LEU A 172 22.42 -0.80 -8.56
N GLY A 173 22.38 -0.74 -7.22
CA GLY A 173 22.09 0.48 -6.46
C GLY A 173 23.08 1.63 -6.68
N SER A 174 24.32 1.36 -7.14
CA SER A 174 25.29 2.38 -7.51
C SER A 174 25.16 2.92 -8.94
N ARG A 175 24.49 2.17 -9.83
CA ARG A 175 24.44 2.47 -11.27
C ARG A 175 23.02 2.63 -11.83
N VAL A 176 22.02 2.10 -11.16
CA VAL A 176 20.61 2.17 -11.55
C VAL A 176 19.83 2.83 -10.41
N HIS A 177 19.34 4.04 -10.64
CA HIS A 177 18.57 4.76 -9.63
C HIS A 177 17.11 4.31 -9.59
N HIS A 178 16.54 4.01 -10.75
CA HIS A 178 15.14 3.59 -10.90
C HIS A 178 15.01 2.47 -11.92
N LEU A 179 14.08 1.56 -11.68
CA LEU A 179 13.60 0.58 -12.66
C LEU A 179 12.33 1.11 -13.31
N GLU A 180 12.27 1.07 -14.64
CA GLU A 180 11.12 1.53 -15.43
C GLU A 180 10.14 0.39 -15.69
N SER A 181 8.83 0.69 -15.68
CA SER A 181 7.78 -0.27 -16.04
C SER A 181 7.53 -0.35 -17.54
N ASP A 182 7.72 0.78 -18.23
CA ASP A 182 7.40 0.89 -19.65
C ASP A 182 8.62 0.58 -20.52
N PHE A 183 8.64 -0.61 -21.11
CA PHE A 183 9.67 -1.04 -22.04
C PHE A 183 9.81 -0.12 -23.26
N ARG A 184 8.77 0.55 -23.70
CA ARG A 184 8.79 1.47 -24.84
C ARG A 184 9.72 2.65 -24.60
N ARG A 185 9.98 2.97 -23.34
CA ARG A 185 10.90 4.05 -22.92
C ARG A 185 12.35 3.59 -22.81
N VAL A 186 12.61 2.28 -22.95
CA VAL A 186 13.95 1.70 -22.84
C VAL A 186 14.46 1.41 -24.26
N GLY A 187 15.52 2.09 -24.67
CA GLY A 187 16.11 1.87 -26.01
C GLY A 187 16.59 0.41 -26.18
N LEU A 188 16.25 -0.21 -27.31
CA LEU A 188 16.51 -1.62 -27.64
C LEU A 188 17.97 -2.08 -27.48
N TRP A 189 18.92 -1.16 -27.50
CA TRP A 189 20.37 -1.42 -27.41
C TRP A 189 21.01 -0.90 -26.13
N SER A 190 20.22 -0.63 -25.10
CA SER A 190 20.76 -0.15 -23.82
C SER A 190 21.21 -1.31 -22.92
N ARG A 191 22.19 -1.04 -22.02
CA ARG A 191 22.55 -2.00 -20.95
C ARG A 191 21.33 -2.36 -20.07
N LYS A 192 20.34 -1.50 -20.00
CA LYS A 192 19.06 -1.72 -19.32
C LYS A 192 18.26 -2.85 -19.97
N THR A 193 18.32 -3.03 -21.30
CA THR A 193 17.59 -4.08 -22.01
C THR A 193 18.05 -5.47 -21.59
N LEU A 194 19.36 -5.67 -21.40
CA LEU A 194 19.89 -6.94 -20.89
C LEU A 194 19.44 -7.21 -19.45
N LEU A 195 19.48 -6.17 -18.62
CA LEU A 195 18.99 -6.25 -17.23
C LEU A 195 17.51 -6.63 -17.18
N TYR A 196 16.68 -5.99 -18.01
CA TYR A 196 15.26 -6.31 -18.11
C TYR A 196 15.00 -7.72 -18.60
N ALA A 197 15.78 -8.20 -19.57
CA ALA A 197 15.68 -9.59 -20.02
C ALA A 197 15.98 -10.61 -18.90
N LEU A 198 16.86 -10.24 -17.96
CA LEU A 198 17.18 -11.05 -16.78
C LEU A 198 16.10 -10.93 -15.68
N LEU A 199 15.48 -9.76 -15.55
CA LEU A 199 14.46 -9.50 -14.53
C LEU A 199 13.06 -9.96 -14.92
N THR A 200 12.74 -10.02 -16.23
CA THR A 200 11.41 -10.45 -16.69
C THR A 200 11.09 -11.88 -16.25
N ARG A 201 9.92 -12.05 -15.66
CA ARG A 201 9.39 -13.38 -15.38
C ARG A 201 8.93 -14.04 -16.70
N LYS A 202 9.38 -15.26 -16.92
CA LYS A 202 8.75 -16.14 -17.93
C LYS A 202 7.44 -16.62 -17.29
N GLY A 203 6.31 -16.19 -17.78
CA GLY A 203 5.00 -16.45 -17.23
C GLY A 203 3.97 -16.77 -18.31
N GLU A 204 2.72 -16.89 -17.91
CA GLU A 204 1.58 -17.21 -18.75
C GLU A 204 1.26 -16.10 -19.77
N CYS A 205 1.63 -14.85 -19.45
CA CYS A 205 1.40 -13.70 -20.29
C CYS A 205 2.57 -13.43 -21.24
N THR A 206 2.27 -13.09 -22.49
CA THR A 206 3.26 -12.69 -23.51
C THR A 206 3.50 -11.18 -23.56
N ASP A 207 2.66 -10.37 -22.92
CA ASP A 207 2.82 -8.92 -22.89
C ASP A 207 4.10 -8.51 -22.15
N PRO A 208 4.98 -7.69 -22.80
CA PRO A 208 6.25 -7.30 -22.21
C PRO A 208 6.11 -6.48 -20.92
N THR A 209 5.09 -5.60 -20.83
CA THR A 209 4.84 -4.76 -19.67
C THR A 209 4.41 -5.61 -18.48
N CYS A 210 3.45 -6.53 -18.68
CA CYS A 210 3.01 -7.47 -17.67
C CYS A 210 4.18 -8.29 -17.12
N ARG A 211 5.00 -8.87 -18.01
CA ARG A 211 6.19 -9.64 -17.61
C ARG A 211 7.20 -8.81 -16.85
N MET A 212 7.37 -7.54 -17.23
CA MET A 212 8.26 -6.61 -16.55
C MET A 212 7.74 -6.22 -15.19
N VAL A 213 6.44 -5.97 -15.05
CA VAL A 213 5.78 -5.67 -13.79
C VAL A 213 6.05 -6.80 -12.78
N HIS A 214 5.82 -8.05 -13.13
CA HIS A 214 6.17 -9.20 -12.27
C HIS A 214 7.67 -9.28 -11.99
N GLY A 215 8.50 -9.03 -13.00
CA GLY A 215 9.96 -9.10 -12.90
C GLY A 215 10.57 -8.07 -11.97
N SER A 216 10.12 -6.83 -12.06
CA SER A 216 10.69 -5.68 -11.33
C SER A 216 9.98 -5.43 -10.01
N TRP A 217 8.66 -5.27 -10.03
CA TRP A 217 7.87 -4.95 -8.83
C TRP A 217 7.63 -6.18 -7.96
N GLY A 218 7.38 -7.33 -8.56
CA GLY A 218 7.31 -8.59 -7.86
C GLY A 218 8.67 -9.17 -7.49
N MET A 219 9.77 -8.55 -7.94
CA MET A 219 11.10 -9.16 -7.85
C MET A 219 11.11 -10.61 -8.35
N GLY A 220 10.31 -10.87 -9.40
CA GLY A 220 10.09 -12.19 -9.99
C GLY A 220 8.95 -13.00 -9.38
N ALA A 221 8.36 -12.54 -8.29
CA ALA A 221 7.11 -13.10 -7.79
C ALA A 221 5.92 -12.63 -8.62
N GLN A 222 4.84 -13.40 -8.59
CA GLN A 222 3.58 -13.01 -9.23
C GLN A 222 2.89 -11.92 -8.42
N LEU A 223 2.68 -10.74 -9.03
CA LEU A 223 2.01 -9.62 -8.37
C LEU A 223 0.51 -9.78 -8.32
N PHE A 224 -0.07 -10.45 -9.29
CA PHE A 224 -1.51 -10.70 -9.41
C PHE A 224 -1.77 -11.98 -10.18
N VAL A 225 -2.91 -12.58 -9.95
CA VAL A 225 -3.41 -13.68 -10.77
C VAL A 225 -3.93 -13.08 -12.07
N HIS A 226 -3.33 -13.46 -13.19
CA HIS A 226 -3.57 -12.85 -14.49
C HIS A 226 -5.07 -12.86 -14.89
N ASP A 227 -5.74 -14.00 -14.67
CA ASP A 227 -7.16 -14.17 -14.99
C ASP A 227 -8.10 -13.33 -14.12
N HIS A 228 -7.62 -12.75 -13.03
CA HIS A 228 -8.42 -11.85 -12.19
C HIS A 228 -8.47 -10.42 -12.73
N LEU A 229 -7.55 -10.02 -13.59
CA LEU A 229 -7.57 -8.68 -14.16
C LEU A 229 -8.61 -8.55 -15.29
N ASP A 230 -9.26 -7.40 -15.37
CA ASP A 230 -9.98 -7.02 -16.58
C ASP A 230 -8.94 -6.79 -17.70
N PRO A 231 -9.19 -7.25 -18.94
CA PRO A 231 -8.25 -7.04 -20.05
C PRO A 231 -7.86 -5.58 -20.26
N ARG A 232 -8.77 -4.63 -20.04
CA ARG A 232 -8.48 -3.19 -20.17
C ARG A 232 -7.59 -2.69 -19.05
N THR A 233 -7.76 -3.19 -17.82
CA THR A 233 -6.84 -2.90 -16.71
C THR A 233 -5.46 -3.46 -17.01
N HIS A 234 -5.38 -4.66 -17.59
CA HIS A 234 -4.13 -5.26 -18.02
C HIS A 234 -3.42 -4.44 -19.10
N ASP A 235 -4.14 -3.93 -20.09
CA ASP A 235 -3.58 -3.08 -21.15
C ASP A 235 -3.03 -1.75 -20.62
N ARG A 236 -3.51 -1.30 -19.46
CA ARG A 236 -3.10 -0.05 -18.79
C ARG A 236 -2.01 -0.24 -17.72
N LEU A 237 -1.43 -1.42 -17.57
CA LEU A 237 -0.39 -1.67 -16.57
C LEU A 237 0.77 -0.66 -16.63
N ALA A 238 1.17 -0.23 -17.84
CA ALA A 238 2.23 0.77 -17.99
C ALA A 238 1.86 2.16 -17.43
N GLU A 239 0.58 2.47 -17.28
CA GLU A 239 0.07 3.72 -16.70
C GLU A 239 -0.06 3.62 -15.18
N LEU A 240 -0.43 2.44 -14.68
CA LEU A 240 -0.61 2.18 -13.25
C LEU A 240 0.72 2.08 -12.50
N PHE A 241 1.77 1.58 -13.18
CA PHE A 241 3.09 1.40 -12.58
C PHE A 241 4.06 2.47 -13.05
N GLY A 242 4.69 3.13 -12.09
CA GLY A 242 5.74 4.12 -12.31
C GLY A 242 7.16 3.58 -12.08
N PRO A 243 8.18 4.43 -12.15
CA PRO A 243 9.55 4.04 -11.85
C PRO A 243 9.72 3.64 -10.39
N ILE A 244 10.42 2.53 -10.11
CA ILE A 244 10.76 2.09 -8.76
C ILE A 244 12.14 2.60 -8.38
N PRO A 245 12.29 3.35 -7.26
CA PRO A 245 13.59 3.69 -6.73
C PRO A 245 14.27 2.45 -6.11
N VAL A 246 15.47 2.13 -6.61
CA VAL A 246 16.23 0.94 -6.18
C VAL A 246 16.86 1.13 -4.80
N HIS A 247 17.07 2.37 -4.39
CA HIS A 247 17.77 2.71 -3.13
C HIS A 247 17.01 2.30 -1.85
N VAL A 248 15.72 1.95 -1.92
CA VAL A 248 14.95 1.44 -0.77
C VAL A 248 15.10 -0.07 -0.56
N LEU A 249 15.64 -0.81 -1.54
CA LEU A 249 15.78 -2.26 -1.47
C LEU A 249 16.66 -2.74 -0.29
N PRO A 250 17.78 -2.07 0.06
CA PRO A 250 18.57 -2.46 1.23
C PRO A 250 17.78 -2.40 2.55
N GLN A 251 16.87 -1.42 2.72
CA GLN A 251 15.99 -1.36 3.88
C GLN A 251 15.01 -2.53 3.91
N LEU A 252 14.37 -2.85 2.79
CA LEU A 252 13.48 -4.03 2.70
C LEU A 252 14.22 -5.33 3.02
N ARG A 253 15.46 -5.47 2.54
CA ARG A 253 16.31 -6.61 2.87
C ARG A 253 16.58 -6.71 4.37
N ARG A 254 16.94 -5.60 5.02
CA ARG A 254 17.17 -5.55 6.47
C ARG A 254 15.96 -6.02 7.25
N MET A 255 14.78 -5.51 6.91
CA MET A 255 13.51 -5.87 7.52
C MET A 255 13.14 -7.34 7.31
N GLU A 256 13.37 -7.85 6.09
CA GLU A 256 13.10 -9.25 5.77
C GLU A 256 14.01 -10.21 6.55
N LEU A 257 15.30 -9.90 6.66
CA LEU A 257 16.25 -10.70 7.43
C LEU A 257 15.94 -10.69 8.94
N ALA A 258 15.44 -9.60 9.45
CA ALA A 258 15.01 -9.47 10.84
C ALA A 258 13.62 -10.07 11.10
N HIS A 259 12.86 -10.40 10.06
CA HIS A 259 11.44 -10.74 10.15
C HIS A 259 10.61 -9.71 10.92
N ALA A 260 11.03 -8.45 10.87
CA ALA A 260 10.40 -7.34 11.57
C ALA A 260 10.64 -6.02 10.83
N VAL A 261 9.67 -5.13 10.91
CA VAL A 261 9.83 -3.75 10.40
C VAL A 261 10.83 -3.01 11.27
N GLN A 262 11.88 -2.49 10.64
CA GLN A 262 12.98 -1.82 11.32
C GLN A 262 13.26 -0.43 10.75
N ARG A 263 13.66 0.49 11.64
CA ARG A 263 14.20 1.78 11.26
C ARG A 263 15.48 1.59 10.44
N TRP A 264 15.67 2.42 9.43
CA TRP A 264 16.85 2.41 8.55
C TRP A 264 17.92 3.42 8.99
N ASN A 265 17.48 4.61 9.37
CA ASN A 265 18.34 5.76 9.68
C ASN A 265 18.78 5.75 11.15
N ASP A 266 19.68 4.84 11.53
CA ASP A 266 20.10 4.64 12.91
C ASP A 266 20.96 5.79 13.45
N ASN A 267 21.70 6.51 12.57
CA ASN A 267 22.67 7.54 12.93
C ASN A 267 22.14 8.97 12.86
N ASP A 268 20.85 9.15 12.60
CA ASP A 268 20.22 10.47 12.51
C ASP A 268 19.16 10.61 13.61
N ASP A 269 19.38 11.57 14.50
CA ASP A 269 18.53 11.80 15.69
C ASP A 269 17.07 12.09 15.34
N ARG A 270 16.80 12.63 14.15
CA ARG A 270 15.42 12.89 13.67
C ARG A 270 14.56 11.64 13.64
N TYR A 271 15.17 10.48 13.38
CA TYR A 271 14.46 9.21 13.26
C TYR A 271 14.38 8.40 14.56
N ARG A 272 14.95 8.89 15.67
CA ARG A 272 14.93 8.18 16.97
C ARG A 272 13.53 8.00 17.55
N VAL A 273 12.55 8.79 17.12
CA VAL A 273 11.15 8.61 17.49
C VAL A 273 10.59 7.31 16.93
N LEU A 274 11.08 6.87 15.77
CA LEU A 274 10.75 5.57 15.21
C LEU A 274 11.49 4.47 15.99
N PRO A 275 10.82 3.39 16.40
CA PRO A 275 11.47 2.29 17.08
C PRO A 275 12.49 1.59 16.18
N GLU A 276 13.57 1.09 16.77
CA GLU A 276 14.54 0.28 16.04
C GLU A 276 13.88 -0.98 15.45
N ASN A 277 12.98 -1.60 16.21
CA ASN A 277 12.13 -2.71 15.79
C ASN A 277 10.68 -2.38 16.13
N ALA A 278 9.86 -2.18 15.11
CA ALA A 278 8.46 -1.79 15.28
C ALA A 278 7.61 -2.89 15.95
N LEU A 279 7.95 -4.16 15.76
CA LEU A 279 7.23 -5.29 16.35
C LEU A 279 7.32 -5.28 17.89
N ASP A 280 8.43 -4.81 18.47
CA ASP A 280 8.62 -4.76 19.92
C ASP A 280 7.81 -3.62 20.59
N HIS A 281 7.23 -2.74 19.77
CA HIS A 281 6.40 -1.62 20.20
C HIS A 281 4.96 -1.69 19.65
N ALA A 282 4.50 -2.88 19.31
CA ALA A 282 3.13 -3.10 18.83
C ALA A 282 2.05 -2.78 19.87
N ASP A 283 2.42 -2.73 21.16
CA ASP A 283 1.58 -2.28 22.28
C ASP A 283 1.12 -0.81 22.17
N ARG A 284 1.79 -0.02 21.32
CA ARG A 284 1.39 1.37 21.02
C ARG A 284 0.31 1.49 19.95
N ILE A 285 -0.06 0.39 19.31
CA ILE A 285 -1.17 0.36 18.36
C ILE A 285 -2.47 0.38 19.15
N ASP A 286 -3.21 1.48 19.05
CA ASP A 286 -4.36 1.81 19.89
C ASP A 286 -5.73 1.60 19.19
N CYS A 287 -5.74 0.97 18.03
CA CYS A 287 -6.96 0.72 17.26
C CYS A 287 -7.02 -0.73 16.73
N PRO A 288 -8.21 -1.25 16.40
CA PRO A 288 -8.36 -2.54 15.72
C PRO A 288 -7.59 -2.61 14.40
N VAL A 289 -7.04 -3.78 14.09
CA VAL A 289 -6.28 -4.04 12.86
C VAL A 289 -6.82 -5.27 12.14
N LEU A 290 -7.19 -5.12 10.87
CA LEU A 290 -7.46 -6.21 9.95
C LEU A 290 -6.24 -6.46 9.07
N LEU A 291 -5.64 -7.62 9.19
CA LEU A 291 -4.59 -8.13 8.32
C LEU A 291 -5.25 -8.92 7.17
N LEU A 292 -5.09 -8.48 5.93
CA LEU A 292 -5.71 -9.09 4.76
C LEU A 292 -4.64 -9.55 3.77
N SER A 293 -4.76 -10.75 3.22
CA SER A 293 -3.85 -11.28 2.20
C SER A 293 -4.60 -12.16 1.21
N GLY A 294 -4.13 -12.21 -0.03
CA GLY A 294 -4.55 -13.24 -0.96
C GLY A 294 -3.79 -14.55 -0.71
N SER A 295 -4.45 -15.71 -0.85
CA SER A 295 -3.81 -17.03 -0.64
C SER A 295 -2.72 -17.36 -1.65
N ARG A 296 -2.67 -16.64 -2.77
CA ARG A 296 -1.63 -16.73 -3.82
C ARG A 296 -0.67 -15.53 -3.82
N ASN A 297 -0.54 -14.84 -2.68
CA ASN A 297 0.41 -13.73 -2.54
C ASN A 297 1.86 -14.26 -2.54
N GLU A 298 2.54 -14.17 -3.67
CA GLU A 298 3.93 -14.58 -3.81
C GLU A 298 4.93 -13.48 -3.39
N VAL A 299 4.48 -12.22 -3.21
CA VAL A 299 5.34 -11.08 -2.87
C VAL A 299 5.73 -11.14 -1.39
N TRP A 300 4.73 -11.17 -0.51
CA TRP A 300 4.89 -11.15 0.93
C TRP A 300 4.51 -12.47 1.61
N LEU A 301 4.30 -13.51 0.80
CA LEU A 301 3.91 -14.85 1.28
C LEU A 301 2.83 -14.77 2.37
N ASP A 302 3.05 -15.48 3.47
CA ASP A 302 2.23 -15.54 4.67
C ASP A 302 2.57 -14.46 5.74
N SER A 303 3.16 -13.33 5.33
CA SER A 303 3.56 -12.24 6.24
C SER A 303 2.45 -11.82 7.21
N ASN A 304 1.24 -11.58 6.70
CA ASN A 304 0.12 -11.14 7.52
C ASN A 304 -0.40 -12.24 8.46
N LYS A 305 -0.36 -13.51 8.03
CA LYS A 305 -0.67 -14.63 8.91
C LYS A 305 0.34 -14.73 10.06
N LEU A 306 1.63 -14.65 9.73
CA LEU A 306 2.69 -14.65 10.73
C LEU A 306 2.55 -13.45 11.69
N CYS A 307 2.22 -12.28 11.16
CA CYS A 307 1.98 -11.08 11.96
C CYS A 307 0.83 -11.28 12.95
N HIS A 308 -0.30 -11.81 12.48
CA HIS A 308 -1.44 -12.15 13.32
C HIS A 308 -1.04 -13.12 14.46
N ASP A 309 -0.36 -14.22 14.13
CA ASP A 309 0.02 -15.25 15.09
C ASP A 309 0.98 -14.68 16.16
N VAL A 310 1.91 -13.80 15.76
CA VAL A 310 2.82 -13.13 16.69
C VAL A 310 2.11 -12.12 17.57
N LEU A 311 1.26 -11.25 16.99
CA LEU A 311 0.57 -10.20 17.74
C LEU A 311 -0.44 -10.76 18.72
N THR A 312 -1.24 -11.76 18.35
CA THR A 312 -2.19 -12.41 19.25
C THR A 312 -1.52 -13.12 20.40
N THR A 313 -0.29 -13.63 20.20
CA THR A 313 0.50 -14.27 21.26
C THR A 313 1.18 -13.27 22.18
N ARG A 314 1.81 -12.22 21.62
CA ARG A 314 2.60 -11.26 22.40
C ARG A 314 1.78 -10.12 22.98
N HIS A 315 0.70 -9.73 22.31
CA HIS A 315 -0.15 -8.60 22.63
C HIS A 315 -1.65 -9.00 22.64
N PRO A 316 -2.08 -9.89 23.55
CA PRO A 316 -3.44 -10.45 23.53
C PRO A 316 -4.55 -9.42 23.77
N GLY A 317 -4.21 -8.20 24.18
CA GLY A 317 -5.15 -7.09 24.32
C GLY A 317 -5.38 -6.28 23.05
N LEU A 318 -4.62 -6.53 21.98
CA LEU A 318 -4.78 -5.86 20.70
C LEU A 318 -5.83 -6.59 19.84
N ASP A 319 -6.86 -5.89 19.36
CA ASP A 319 -7.85 -6.45 18.41
C ASP A 319 -7.21 -6.58 17.02
N VAL A 320 -6.64 -7.75 16.75
CA VAL A 320 -6.03 -8.09 15.46
C VAL A 320 -6.80 -9.23 14.83
N ARG A 321 -7.28 -9.02 13.62
CA ARG A 321 -8.00 -10.01 12.82
C ARG A 321 -7.21 -10.36 11.57
N TYR A 322 -7.34 -11.59 11.09
CA TYR A 322 -6.71 -12.03 9.85
C TYR A 322 -7.74 -12.65 8.90
N ILE A 323 -7.69 -12.24 7.65
CA ILE A 323 -8.51 -12.80 6.57
C ILE A 323 -7.62 -13.13 5.38
N GLU A 324 -7.73 -14.37 4.89
CA GLU A 324 -7.10 -14.83 3.66
C GLU A 324 -8.14 -14.97 2.56
N ILE A 325 -7.95 -14.27 1.45
CA ILE A 325 -8.84 -14.30 0.30
C ILE A 325 -8.42 -15.44 -0.63
N PRO A 326 -9.25 -16.46 -0.81
CA PRO A 326 -8.92 -17.61 -1.66
C PRO A 326 -8.64 -17.21 -3.11
N SER A 327 -7.60 -17.80 -3.71
CA SER A 327 -7.21 -17.63 -5.12
C SER A 327 -6.66 -16.27 -5.52
N TYR A 328 -6.67 -15.26 -4.66
CA TYR A 328 -6.14 -13.92 -4.95
C TYR A 328 -4.64 -13.84 -4.73
N GLY A 329 -3.96 -13.06 -5.57
CA GLY A 329 -2.56 -12.69 -5.44
C GLY A 329 -2.37 -11.45 -4.56
N HIS A 330 -1.36 -10.64 -4.91
CA HIS A 330 -1.00 -9.46 -4.11
C HIS A 330 -1.80 -8.20 -4.51
N LEU A 331 -1.90 -7.90 -5.81
CA LEU A 331 -2.55 -6.66 -6.31
C LEU A 331 -4.01 -6.85 -6.69
N ASP A 332 -4.40 -8.04 -7.09
CA ASP A 332 -5.75 -8.32 -7.57
C ASP A 332 -6.81 -8.27 -6.46
N THR A 333 -6.41 -8.19 -5.20
CA THR A 333 -7.30 -7.80 -4.09
C THR A 333 -7.89 -6.38 -4.26
N PHE A 334 -7.23 -5.51 -5.05
CA PHE A 334 -7.73 -4.16 -5.39
C PHE A 334 -7.97 -3.98 -6.90
N LEU A 335 -7.16 -4.61 -7.76
CA LEU A 335 -7.24 -4.47 -9.21
C LEU A 335 -8.00 -5.61 -9.90
N GLY A 336 -8.44 -6.61 -9.16
CA GLY A 336 -9.17 -7.74 -9.69
C GLY A 336 -10.63 -7.40 -10.00
N ARG A 337 -11.12 -7.85 -11.16
CA ARG A 337 -12.53 -7.67 -11.59
C ARG A 337 -13.56 -8.28 -10.61
N GLY A 338 -13.15 -9.29 -9.82
CA GLY A 338 -13.97 -9.93 -8.79
C GLY A 338 -13.80 -9.33 -7.39
N ALA A 339 -12.85 -8.40 -7.17
CA ALA A 339 -12.52 -7.89 -5.85
C ALA A 339 -13.70 -7.25 -5.10
N ALA A 340 -14.63 -6.64 -5.84
CA ALA A 340 -15.84 -6.05 -5.25
C ALA A 340 -16.77 -7.08 -4.59
N LEU A 341 -16.75 -8.32 -5.06
CA LEU A 341 -17.57 -9.41 -4.50
C LEU A 341 -16.81 -10.18 -3.41
N ASP A 342 -15.53 -10.44 -3.65
CA ASP A 342 -14.77 -11.40 -2.86
C ASP A 342 -13.92 -10.75 -1.76
N VAL A 343 -13.63 -9.43 -1.86
CA VAL A 343 -12.68 -8.75 -0.98
C VAL A 343 -13.31 -7.60 -0.21
N TYR A 344 -14.02 -6.69 -0.90
CA TYR A 344 -14.43 -5.42 -0.27
C TYR A 344 -15.47 -5.59 0.82
N GLY A 345 -16.29 -6.66 0.76
CA GLY A 345 -17.22 -7.00 1.84
C GLY A 345 -16.54 -7.19 3.20
N HIS A 346 -15.37 -7.84 3.22
CA HIS A 346 -14.59 -8.05 4.45
C HIS A 346 -14.00 -6.74 5.00
N ILE A 347 -13.58 -5.83 4.09
CA ILE A 347 -13.09 -4.50 4.49
C ILE A 347 -14.24 -3.71 5.13
N LEU A 348 -15.40 -3.64 4.47
CA LEU A 348 -16.55 -2.89 4.95
C LEU A 348 -17.10 -3.43 6.27
N GLU A 349 -17.23 -4.75 6.41
CA GLU A 349 -17.65 -5.41 7.67
C GLU A 349 -16.71 -5.04 8.83
N PHE A 350 -15.40 -5.02 8.58
CA PHE A 350 -14.45 -4.61 9.60
C PHE A 350 -14.61 -3.13 9.98
N LEU A 351 -14.71 -2.22 9.00
CA LEU A 351 -14.88 -0.78 9.24
C LEU A 351 -16.17 -0.49 10.02
N ASP A 352 -17.28 -1.13 9.63
CA ASP A 352 -18.58 -0.99 10.31
C ASP A 352 -18.53 -1.51 11.75
N GLY A 353 -17.81 -2.62 11.98
CA GLY A 353 -17.61 -3.20 13.31
C GLY A 353 -16.74 -2.34 14.25
N CYS A 354 -15.91 -1.46 13.69
CA CYS A 354 -15.07 -0.51 14.46
C CYS A 354 -15.68 0.89 14.59
N ALA A 355 -16.71 1.20 13.78
CA ALA A 355 -17.37 2.50 13.86
C ALA A 355 -18.07 2.67 15.22
N PRO A 356 -17.93 3.83 15.91
CA PRO A 356 -18.69 4.09 17.12
C PRO A 356 -20.19 3.94 16.84
N SER A 357 -20.89 3.13 17.63
CA SER A 357 -22.33 2.93 17.44
C SER A 357 -23.07 4.28 17.46
N ALA A 358 -23.95 4.50 16.49
CA ALA A 358 -24.75 5.72 16.37
C ALA A 358 -25.69 5.95 17.60
N ALA A 359 -25.78 4.97 18.49
CA ALA A 359 -26.62 5.03 19.72
C ALA A 359 -26.10 5.98 20.80
N GLY A 360 -24.89 6.55 20.68
CA GLY A 360 -24.31 7.51 21.64
C GLY A 360 -24.54 8.99 21.31
N ARG A 361 -25.23 9.34 20.23
CA ARG A 361 -25.44 10.74 19.80
C ARG A 361 -26.84 11.28 20.18
N GLY A 362 -27.36 10.84 21.29
CA GLY A 362 -28.62 11.34 21.83
C GLY A 362 -28.48 11.59 23.33
N THR A 363 -28.58 12.87 23.75
CA THR A 363 -28.62 13.43 25.09
C THR A 363 -27.27 13.92 25.65
N ALA A 364 -26.92 15.13 25.29
CA ALA A 364 -26.37 16.12 26.23
C ALA A 364 -26.89 17.49 25.80
#